data_5a63bca70a6aa8d734e4abc20e932dda
#
_entry.id   5a63bca70a6aa8d734e4abc20e932dda
#
_cell.length_a   1.000
_cell.length_b   1.000
_cell.length_c   1.000
_cell.angle_alpha   90.00
_cell.angle_beta   90.00
_cell.angle_gamma   90.00
#
_symmetry.space_group_name_H-M   'P 1'
#
loop_
_entity.id
_entity.type
_entity.pdbx_description
1 polymer ?
#
loop_
_entity_poly.entity_id
_entity_poly.type
_entity_poly.pdbx_seq_one_letter_code
_entity_poly.pdbx_strand_id
1 'polypeptide(L)'
;MMAGMERFTQRARRVLSLAHQEAERSRQNKIGTEHLLLGLMEEEGGVAGRVLRELGMDSDRMREMVERVAGSGGYVGSKIELAPETQQVLEQAVEEARRLGHHYIGTEHILLGLVSGEGTAMDVLRKLGVTPDQIRRQTRRVLNETTSSPTPSVSGRREATKPQSGQKSPLVDQLATDLTALAEEKKLDPVIGRQTEIERVIQVLARRTKNNPALIGEPLGCPQRTPNARGPA
;
A
#
# COMPACT_ATOMS: atom_id res chain seq x y z
N MET A 1 8.11 -6.70 -23.39
CA MET A 1 7.65 -7.17 -22.04
C MET A 1 8.37 -6.33 -21.02
N MET A 2 7.63 -5.65 -20.12
CA MET A 2 8.22 -4.73 -19.13
C MET A 2 8.98 -5.53 -18.06
N ALA A 3 10.32 -5.53 -18.15
CA ALA A 3 11.17 -5.94 -17.03
C ALA A 3 10.94 -4.95 -15.87
N GLY A 4 10.43 -5.44 -14.74
CA GLY A 4 10.21 -4.61 -13.56
C GLY A 4 8.78 -4.60 -12.99
N MET A 5 7.80 -5.23 -13.64
CA MET A 5 6.42 -5.33 -13.14
C MET A 5 6.31 -6.07 -11.78
N GLU A 6 7.32 -6.87 -11.43
CA GLU A 6 7.40 -7.57 -10.14
C GLU A 6 7.47 -6.62 -8.95
N ARG A 7 8.00 -5.41 -9.16
CA ARG A 7 8.11 -4.38 -8.12
C ARG A 7 6.83 -3.59 -7.89
N PHE A 8 5.85 -3.69 -8.79
CA PHE A 8 4.56 -3.03 -8.63
C PHE A 8 3.66 -3.79 -7.67
N THR A 9 3.03 -3.09 -6.75
CA THR A 9 2.03 -3.68 -5.85
C THR A 9 0.85 -4.23 -6.67
N GLN A 10 0.06 -5.12 -6.08
CA GLN A 10 -1.14 -5.64 -6.73
C GLN A 10 -2.10 -4.52 -7.16
N ARG A 11 -2.28 -3.49 -6.32
CA ARG A 11 -3.10 -2.33 -6.64
C ARG A 11 -2.53 -1.51 -7.81
N ALA A 12 -1.21 -1.28 -7.82
CA ALA A 12 -0.56 -0.57 -8.93
C ALA A 12 -0.70 -1.34 -10.27
N ARG A 13 -0.63 -2.67 -10.25
CA ARG A 13 -0.91 -3.50 -11.43
C ARG A 13 -2.37 -3.42 -11.86
N ARG A 14 -3.30 -3.36 -10.90
CA ARG A 14 -4.72 -3.17 -11.19
C ARG A 14 -5.00 -1.83 -11.87
N VAL A 15 -4.35 -0.75 -11.45
CA VAL A 15 -4.41 0.55 -12.11
C VAL A 15 -4.04 0.45 -13.59
N LEU A 16 -2.97 -0.28 -13.93
CA LEU A 16 -2.57 -0.47 -15.33
C LEU A 16 -3.63 -1.27 -16.13
N SER A 17 -4.26 -2.26 -15.49
CA SER A 17 -5.37 -3.00 -16.11
C SER A 17 -6.60 -2.11 -16.33
N LEU A 18 -6.95 -1.27 -15.35
CA LEU A 18 -8.04 -0.29 -15.48
C LEU A 18 -7.74 0.74 -16.56
N ALA A 19 -6.50 1.24 -16.63
CA ALA A 19 -6.06 2.16 -17.68
C ALA A 19 -6.18 1.55 -19.09
N HIS A 20 -5.88 0.24 -19.22
CA HIS A 20 -6.09 -0.48 -20.47
C HIS A 20 -7.57 -0.56 -20.85
N GLN A 21 -8.45 -0.87 -19.90
CA GLN A 21 -9.90 -0.92 -20.11
C GLN A 21 -10.45 0.44 -20.52
N GLU A 22 -9.98 1.54 -19.91
CA GLU A 22 -10.38 2.88 -20.28
C GLU A 22 -9.90 3.29 -21.69
N ALA A 23 -8.69 2.83 -22.11
CA ALA A 23 -8.22 3.04 -23.47
C ALA A 23 -9.06 2.26 -24.51
N GLU A 24 -9.48 1.03 -24.19
CA GLU A 24 -10.43 0.26 -24.99
C GLU A 24 -11.78 0.97 -25.09
N ARG A 25 -12.31 1.44 -23.98
CA ARG A 25 -13.60 2.16 -23.92
C ARG A 25 -13.57 3.44 -24.74
N SER A 26 -12.46 4.18 -24.67
CA SER A 26 -12.25 5.41 -25.45
C SER A 26 -11.87 5.15 -26.90
N ARG A 27 -11.78 3.88 -27.34
CA ARG A 27 -11.37 3.46 -28.69
C ARG A 27 -10.01 4.08 -29.11
N GLN A 28 -9.07 4.09 -28.22
CA GLN A 28 -7.71 4.54 -28.47
C GLN A 28 -6.75 3.36 -28.60
N ASN A 29 -5.75 3.47 -29.47
CA ASN A 29 -4.77 2.42 -29.72
C ASN A 29 -3.56 2.50 -28.75
N LYS A 30 -3.54 3.48 -27.87
CA LYS A 30 -2.50 3.68 -26.87
C LYS A 30 -3.07 4.00 -25.50
N ILE A 31 -2.44 3.47 -24.49
CA ILE A 31 -2.72 3.85 -23.10
C ILE A 31 -1.98 5.14 -22.82
N GLY A 32 -2.69 6.27 -22.86
CA GLY A 32 -2.17 7.59 -22.51
C GLY A 32 -2.15 7.86 -21.01
N THR A 33 -1.59 8.99 -20.62
CA THR A 33 -1.53 9.44 -19.23
C THR A 33 -2.91 9.69 -18.64
N GLU A 34 -3.88 10.12 -19.45
CA GLU A 34 -5.30 10.29 -19.08
C GLU A 34 -5.96 8.99 -18.65
N HIS A 35 -5.70 7.89 -19.36
CA HIS A 35 -6.22 6.57 -18.98
C HIS A 35 -5.61 6.09 -17.67
N LEU A 36 -4.32 6.38 -17.46
CA LEU A 36 -3.65 6.08 -16.21
C LEU A 36 -4.25 6.87 -15.04
N LEU A 37 -4.60 8.14 -15.27
CA LEU A 37 -5.27 8.98 -14.27
C LEU A 37 -6.66 8.43 -13.91
N LEU A 38 -7.45 8.00 -14.90
CA LEU A 38 -8.74 7.34 -14.65
C LEU A 38 -8.58 6.03 -13.88
N GLY A 39 -7.62 5.20 -14.27
CA GLY A 39 -7.31 3.96 -13.54
C GLY A 39 -6.90 4.20 -12.08
N LEU A 40 -6.16 5.27 -11.79
CA LEU A 40 -5.81 5.68 -10.42
C LEU A 40 -7.04 6.12 -9.61
N MET A 41 -8.00 6.75 -10.26
CA MET A 41 -9.24 7.20 -9.62
C MET A 41 -10.19 6.04 -9.31
N GLU A 42 -10.26 5.05 -10.20
CA GLU A 42 -11.13 3.88 -10.07
C GLU A 42 -10.60 2.84 -9.07
N GLU A 43 -9.30 2.82 -8.79
CA GLU A 43 -8.73 1.94 -7.78
C GLU A 43 -9.09 2.44 -6.36
N GLU A 44 -10.20 1.93 -5.82
CA GLU A 44 -10.80 2.40 -4.56
C GLU A 44 -9.87 2.22 -3.33
N GLY A 45 -9.07 1.16 -3.31
CA GLY A 45 -8.17 0.85 -2.20
C GLY A 45 -6.80 1.52 -2.29
N GLY A 46 -6.53 2.30 -3.35
CA GLY A 46 -5.25 2.94 -3.59
C GLY A 46 -5.09 4.28 -2.85
N VAL A 47 -3.86 4.57 -2.42
CA VAL A 47 -3.53 5.89 -1.84
C VAL A 47 -3.81 7.01 -2.86
N ALA A 48 -3.52 6.79 -4.14
CA ALA A 48 -3.77 7.77 -5.20
C ALA A 48 -5.25 8.13 -5.33
N GLY A 49 -6.15 7.15 -5.39
CA GLY A 49 -7.59 7.38 -5.46
C GLY A 49 -8.11 8.14 -4.24
N ARG A 50 -7.59 7.83 -3.05
CA ARG A 50 -7.91 8.58 -1.83
C ARG A 50 -7.45 10.04 -1.93
N VAL A 51 -6.21 10.29 -2.36
CA VAL A 51 -5.66 11.64 -2.55
C VAL A 51 -6.51 12.45 -3.53
N LEU A 52 -6.87 11.87 -4.67
CA LEU A 52 -7.69 12.55 -5.68
C LEU A 52 -9.08 12.89 -5.15
N ARG A 53 -9.72 11.99 -4.43
CA ARG A 53 -11.05 12.24 -3.79
C ARG A 53 -10.96 13.32 -2.71
N GLU A 54 -9.92 13.32 -1.88
CA GLU A 54 -9.71 14.35 -0.85
C GLU A 54 -9.42 15.74 -1.45
N LEU A 55 -8.94 15.79 -2.70
CA LEU A 55 -8.79 17.04 -3.48
C LEU A 55 -10.09 17.43 -4.20
N GLY A 56 -11.21 16.74 -3.94
CA GLY A 56 -12.51 17.03 -4.51
C GLY A 56 -12.71 16.50 -5.93
N MET A 57 -11.89 15.53 -6.35
CA MET A 57 -12.06 14.86 -7.63
C MET A 57 -13.15 13.79 -7.54
N ASP A 58 -14.02 13.79 -8.53
CA ASP A 58 -15.04 12.79 -8.77
C ASP A 58 -14.75 12.04 -10.07
N SER A 59 -15.05 10.74 -10.11
CA SER A 59 -14.73 9.87 -11.25
C SER A 59 -15.48 10.27 -12.51
N ASP A 60 -16.77 10.64 -12.38
CA ASP A 60 -17.60 11.01 -13.54
C ASP A 60 -17.15 12.33 -14.13
N ARG A 61 -16.90 13.33 -13.28
CA ARG A 61 -16.37 14.63 -13.70
C ARG A 61 -14.98 14.53 -14.33
N MET A 62 -14.15 13.64 -13.80
CA MET A 62 -12.82 13.41 -14.37
C MET A 62 -12.92 12.75 -15.74
N ARG A 63 -13.79 11.75 -15.89
CA ARG A 63 -14.03 11.08 -17.18
C ARG A 63 -14.56 12.06 -18.22
N GLU A 64 -15.57 12.87 -17.89
CA GLU A 64 -16.08 13.90 -18.77
C GLU A 64 -14.99 14.89 -19.22
N MET A 65 -14.11 15.27 -18.29
CA MET A 65 -13.00 16.18 -18.63
C MET A 65 -11.96 15.50 -19.53
N VAL A 66 -11.65 14.22 -19.31
CA VAL A 66 -10.77 13.44 -20.17
C VAL A 66 -11.34 13.34 -21.58
N GLU A 67 -12.62 13.00 -21.73
CA GLU A 67 -13.29 12.95 -23.04
C GLU A 67 -13.26 14.29 -23.76
N ARG A 68 -13.40 15.38 -23.03
CA ARG A 68 -13.35 16.76 -23.59
C ARG A 68 -11.95 17.17 -24.03
N VAL A 69 -10.88 16.69 -23.35
CA VAL A 69 -9.50 17.07 -23.62
C VAL A 69 -8.83 16.14 -24.61
N ALA A 70 -8.99 14.83 -24.43
CA ALA A 70 -8.35 13.79 -25.24
C ALA A 70 -9.18 13.43 -26.47
N GLY A 71 -10.51 13.63 -26.41
CA GLY A 71 -11.44 13.16 -27.42
C GLY A 71 -11.62 11.64 -27.39
N SER A 72 -12.55 11.15 -28.23
CA SER A 72 -12.71 9.72 -28.48
C SER A 72 -11.94 9.32 -29.74
N GLY A 73 -11.22 8.19 -29.66
CA GLY A 73 -10.53 7.61 -30.82
C GLY A 73 -11.47 6.81 -31.72
N GLY A 74 -11.04 6.52 -32.94
CA GLY A 74 -11.76 5.65 -33.88
C GLY A 74 -11.13 4.24 -34.00
N TYR A 75 -10.26 3.84 -33.09
CA TYR A 75 -9.54 2.59 -33.19
C TYR A 75 -10.44 1.37 -32.93
N VAL A 76 -10.38 0.42 -33.87
CA VAL A 76 -11.07 -0.88 -33.80
C VAL A 76 -10.02 -1.97 -33.99
N GLY A 77 -9.24 -2.22 -32.97
CA GLY A 77 -8.20 -3.24 -32.96
C GLY A 77 -8.02 -3.85 -31.58
N SER A 78 -7.35 -5.01 -31.53
CA SER A 78 -7.14 -5.73 -30.26
C SER A 78 -5.80 -5.42 -29.58
N LYS A 79 -4.89 -4.67 -30.23
CA LYS A 79 -3.56 -4.40 -29.69
C LYS A 79 -3.45 -2.95 -29.24
N ILE A 80 -3.49 -2.76 -27.92
CA ILE A 80 -3.29 -1.46 -27.29
C ILE A 80 -1.89 -1.44 -26.70
N GLU A 81 -1.10 -0.41 -27.01
CA GLU A 81 0.25 -0.24 -26.55
C GLU A 81 0.33 0.92 -25.52
N LEU A 82 1.37 0.94 -24.71
CA LEU A 82 1.63 2.08 -23.84
C LEU A 82 2.13 3.27 -24.66
N ALA A 83 1.58 4.44 -24.41
CA ALA A 83 2.11 5.68 -24.97
C ALA A 83 3.51 5.97 -24.37
N PRO A 84 4.42 6.62 -25.12
CA PRO A 84 5.74 6.97 -24.63
C PRO A 84 5.70 7.79 -23.34
N GLU A 85 4.76 8.73 -23.25
CA GLU A 85 4.55 9.59 -22.08
C GLU A 85 4.15 8.75 -20.84
N THR A 86 3.32 7.72 -21.05
CA THR A 86 2.92 6.79 -19.98
C THR A 86 4.10 5.93 -19.52
N GLN A 87 4.98 5.52 -20.44
CA GLN A 87 6.22 4.82 -20.07
C GLN A 87 7.12 5.69 -19.20
N GLN A 88 7.30 6.96 -19.57
CA GLN A 88 8.05 7.92 -18.76
C GLN A 88 7.45 8.13 -17.37
N VAL A 89 6.12 8.22 -17.26
CA VAL A 89 5.44 8.30 -15.97
C VAL A 89 5.74 7.09 -15.09
N LEU A 90 5.76 5.87 -15.67
CA LEU A 90 6.09 4.66 -14.90
C LEU A 90 7.58 4.63 -14.47
N GLU A 91 8.50 5.13 -15.30
CA GLU A 91 9.91 5.28 -14.93
C GLU A 91 10.06 6.30 -13.80
N GLN A 92 9.37 7.43 -13.88
CA GLN A 92 9.35 8.43 -12.81
C GLN A 92 8.73 7.88 -11.51
N ALA A 93 7.71 7.01 -11.60
CA ALA A 93 7.15 6.35 -10.43
C ALA A 93 8.18 5.44 -9.72
N VAL A 94 9.07 4.79 -10.47
CA VAL A 94 10.20 4.03 -9.90
C VAL A 94 11.16 4.96 -9.14
N GLU A 95 11.49 6.11 -9.71
CA GLU A 95 12.37 7.09 -9.07
C GLU A 95 11.72 7.72 -7.82
N GLU A 96 10.42 8.00 -7.85
CA GLU A 96 9.70 8.50 -6.67
C GLU A 96 9.66 7.45 -5.55
N ALA A 97 9.49 6.16 -5.89
CA ALA A 97 9.57 5.08 -4.90
C ALA A 97 10.96 5.00 -4.24
N ARG A 98 12.04 5.14 -5.03
CA ARG A 98 13.42 5.21 -4.51
C ARG A 98 13.62 6.41 -3.60
N ARG A 99 13.14 7.59 -4.01
CA ARG A 99 13.23 8.84 -3.23
C ARG A 99 12.54 8.74 -1.88
N LEU A 100 11.42 8.01 -1.82
CA LEU A 100 10.67 7.76 -0.59
C LEU A 100 11.21 6.57 0.22
N GLY A 101 12.23 5.86 -0.27
CA GLY A 101 12.80 4.69 0.40
C GLY A 101 11.91 3.44 0.35
N HIS A 102 10.97 3.39 -0.59
CA HIS A 102 10.05 2.27 -0.73
C HIS A 102 10.61 1.18 -1.65
N HIS A 103 10.45 -0.07 -1.26
CA HIS A 103 10.90 -1.22 -2.07
C HIS A 103 9.92 -1.60 -3.17
N TYR A 104 8.64 -1.27 -3.02
CA TYR A 104 7.57 -1.56 -3.97
C TYR A 104 6.95 -0.28 -4.51
N ILE A 105 6.46 -0.35 -5.75
CA ILE A 105 5.83 0.78 -6.44
C ILE A 105 4.32 0.68 -6.23
N GLY A 106 3.77 1.59 -5.41
CA GLY A 106 2.34 1.71 -5.13
C GLY A 106 1.66 2.71 -6.06
N THR A 107 0.36 2.87 -5.86
CA THR A 107 -0.47 3.82 -6.63
C THR A 107 -0.04 5.27 -6.41
N GLU A 108 0.42 5.60 -5.20
CA GLU A 108 0.99 6.91 -4.84
C GLU A 108 2.19 7.29 -5.69
N HIS A 109 3.08 6.33 -5.98
CA HIS A 109 4.26 6.58 -6.80
C HIS A 109 3.89 6.82 -8.26
N ILE A 110 2.88 6.08 -8.78
CA ILE A 110 2.36 6.32 -10.13
C ILE A 110 1.74 7.72 -10.21
N LEU A 111 0.97 8.14 -9.20
CA LEU A 111 0.39 9.49 -9.15
C LEU A 111 1.48 10.57 -9.09
N LEU A 112 2.54 10.38 -8.27
CA LEU A 112 3.67 11.31 -8.20
C LEU A 112 4.46 11.37 -9.52
N GLY A 113 4.66 10.23 -10.17
CA GLY A 113 5.27 10.16 -11.50
C GLY A 113 4.44 10.91 -12.55
N LEU A 114 3.11 10.74 -12.51
CA LEU A 114 2.18 11.41 -13.42
C LEU A 114 2.24 12.94 -13.28
N VAL A 115 2.31 13.47 -12.06
CA VAL A 115 2.39 14.92 -11.83
C VAL A 115 3.80 15.49 -11.99
N SER A 116 4.80 14.66 -12.17
CA SER A 116 6.17 15.07 -12.49
C SER A 116 6.43 15.13 -14.00
N GLY A 117 5.59 14.44 -14.79
CA GLY A 117 5.64 14.42 -16.24
C GLY A 117 4.76 15.49 -16.88
N GLU A 118 4.79 15.50 -18.21
CA GLU A 118 3.86 16.25 -19.05
C GLU A 118 2.88 15.29 -19.73
N GLY A 119 1.72 15.77 -20.17
CA GLY A 119 0.75 14.98 -20.90
C GLY A 119 -0.69 15.36 -20.60
N THR A 120 -1.61 14.71 -21.30
CA THR A 120 -3.06 14.97 -21.23
C THR A 120 -3.62 14.91 -19.81
N ALA A 121 -3.10 14.03 -18.96
CA ALA A 121 -3.52 13.95 -17.55
C ALA A 121 -3.24 15.26 -16.80
N MET A 122 -2.10 15.90 -17.05
CA MET A 122 -1.77 17.17 -16.42
C MET A 122 -2.67 18.31 -16.89
N ASP A 123 -3.05 18.30 -18.17
CA ASP A 123 -3.99 19.29 -18.70
C ASP A 123 -5.41 19.12 -18.11
N VAL A 124 -5.82 17.86 -17.92
CA VAL A 124 -7.08 17.54 -17.23
C VAL A 124 -7.05 18.03 -15.78
N LEU A 125 -5.98 17.73 -15.03
CA LEU A 125 -5.84 18.18 -13.64
C LEU A 125 -5.83 19.70 -13.51
N ARG A 126 -5.11 20.41 -14.39
CA ARG A 126 -5.09 21.88 -14.42
C ARG A 126 -6.46 22.47 -14.69
N LYS A 127 -7.21 21.90 -15.65
CA LYS A 127 -8.58 22.34 -15.96
C LYS A 127 -9.56 22.06 -14.81
N LEU A 128 -9.31 21.03 -14.01
CA LEU A 128 -10.05 20.74 -12.80
C LEU A 128 -9.61 21.59 -11.58
N GLY A 129 -8.61 22.48 -11.77
CA GLY A 129 -8.12 23.39 -10.74
C GLY A 129 -7.17 22.76 -9.73
N VAL A 130 -6.60 21.59 -10.02
CA VAL A 130 -5.67 20.90 -9.15
C VAL A 130 -4.24 21.07 -9.64
N THR A 131 -3.37 21.52 -8.73
CA THR A 131 -1.95 21.75 -9.02
C THR A 131 -1.09 20.56 -8.60
N PRO A 132 0.07 20.34 -9.28
CA PRO A 132 1.03 19.31 -8.89
C PRO A 132 1.44 19.38 -7.41
N ASP A 133 1.63 20.60 -6.89
CA ASP A 133 2.05 20.81 -5.50
C ASP A 133 0.97 20.44 -4.50
N GLN A 134 -0.30 20.61 -4.84
CA GLN A 134 -1.42 20.14 -4.00
C GLN A 134 -1.42 18.62 -3.93
N ILE A 135 -1.25 17.93 -5.08
CA ILE A 135 -1.18 16.47 -5.13
C ILE A 135 0.01 15.97 -4.32
N ARG A 136 1.21 16.54 -4.50
CA ARG A 136 2.41 16.15 -3.75
C ARG A 136 2.24 16.33 -2.24
N ARG A 137 1.67 17.47 -1.81
CA ARG A 137 1.40 17.74 -0.39
C ARG A 137 0.38 16.77 0.18
N GLN A 138 -0.72 16.55 -0.53
CA GLN A 138 -1.77 15.64 -0.08
C GLN A 138 -1.29 14.20 -0.04
N THR A 139 -0.51 13.75 -1.03
CA THR A 139 0.09 12.41 -1.02
C THR A 139 0.98 12.19 0.20
N ARG A 140 1.84 13.16 0.54
CA ARG A 140 2.67 13.08 1.75
C ARG A 140 1.82 13.02 3.02
N ARG A 141 0.74 13.80 3.08
CA ARG A 141 -0.18 13.80 4.22
C ARG A 141 -0.83 12.42 4.39
N VAL A 142 -1.41 11.86 3.34
CA VAL A 142 -2.06 10.55 3.35
C VAL A 142 -1.07 9.44 3.69
N LEU A 143 0.17 9.49 3.18
CA LEU A 143 1.22 8.55 3.53
C LEU A 143 1.59 8.63 5.02
N ASN A 144 1.72 9.84 5.56
CA ASN A 144 2.01 10.03 6.99
C ASN A 144 0.83 9.58 7.87
N GLU A 145 -0.41 9.75 7.43
CA GLU A 145 -1.60 9.26 8.16
C GLU A 145 -1.70 7.73 8.14
N THR A 146 -1.28 7.08 7.05
CA THR A 146 -1.23 5.60 6.97
C THR A 146 -0.07 5.01 7.76
N THR A 147 0.98 5.78 8.00
CA THR A 147 2.10 5.40 8.89
C THR A 147 1.88 5.85 10.34
N SER A 148 1.01 6.85 10.55
CA SER A 148 0.66 7.38 11.88
C SER A 148 -0.82 7.10 12.11
N SER A 149 -1.18 6.19 13.02
CA SER A 149 -2.56 6.07 13.48
C SER A 149 -3.01 7.42 14.08
N PRO A 150 -4.28 7.86 13.86
CA PRO A 150 -4.72 9.17 14.31
C PRO A 150 -4.80 9.20 15.84
N THR A 151 -3.90 9.94 16.47
CA THR A 151 -4.17 10.46 17.81
C THR A 151 -5.00 11.73 17.67
N PRO A 152 -6.18 11.85 18.32
CA PRO A 152 -6.89 13.12 18.35
C PRO A 152 -6.02 14.15 19.10
N SER A 153 -5.71 15.23 18.41
CA SER A 153 -4.99 16.36 18.98
C SER A 153 -5.84 17.04 20.06
N VAL A 154 -5.51 16.78 21.31
CA VAL A 154 -5.87 17.67 22.42
C VAL A 154 -4.64 18.50 22.75
N SER A 155 -4.73 19.80 22.52
CA SER A 155 -3.75 20.80 22.91
C SER A 155 -3.54 20.76 24.43
N GLY A 156 -2.31 20.59 24.89
CA GLY A 156 -1.97 20.79 26.30
C GLY A 156 -0.64 20.18 26.73
N ARG A 157 0.37 21.06 26.83
CA ARG A 157 1.51 20.99 27.76
C ARG A 157 2.56 19.88 27.59
N ARG A 158 3.76 20.32 27.24
CA ARG A 158 5.02 19.58 27.23
C ARG A 158 5.31 18.96 28.60
N GLU A 159 5.51 17.65 28.61
CA GLU A 159 6.41 17.01 29.57
C GLU A 159 7.13 15.86 28.87
N ALA A 160 8.44 15.83 29.07
CA ALA A 160 9.34 14.88 28.43
C ALA A 160 9.17 13.51 29.09
N THR A 161 8.78 12.49 28.30
CA THR A 161 8.86 11.09 28.73
C THR A 161 9.24 10.19 27.56
N LYS A 162 10.22 9.35 27.81
CA LYS A 162 10.80 8.17 27.17
C LYS A 162 10.15 7.61 25.88
N PRO A 163 10.94 7.03 24.96
CA PRO A 163 10.45 6.43 23.71
C PRO A 163 9.63 5.18 24.02
N GLN A 164 8.32 5.24 23.80
CA GLN A 164 7.46 4.05 23.76
C GLN A 164 7.53 3.41 22.36
N SER A 165 8.14 2.25 22.33
CA SER A 165 8.10 1.30 21.21
C SER A 165 6.69 0.71 21.07
N GLY A 166 6.11 0.75 19.88
CA GLY A 166 4.92 -0.02 19.54
C GLY A 166 3.88 0.77 18.74
N GLN A 167 4.02 0.77 17.41
CA GLN A 167 2.94 1.20 16.52
C GLN A 167 1.80 0.16 16.60
N LYS A 168 0.72 0.50 17.29
CA LYS A 168 -0.50 -0.32 17.34
C LYS A 168 -1.24 -0.23 16.02
N SER A 169 -1.36 -1.34 15.31
CA SER A 169 -2.19 -1.48 14.11
C SER A 169 -3.58 -1.95 14.52
N PRO A 170 -4.65 -1.16 14.33
CA PRO A 170 -5.99 -1.48 14.84
C PRO A 170 -6.53 -2.84 14.38
N LEU A 171 -6.15 -3.28 13.18
CA LEU A 171 -6.53 -4.60 12.63
C LEU A 171 -5.76 -5.74 13.30
N VAL A 172 -4.50 -5.52 13.66
CA VAL A 172 -3.69 -6.53 14.37
C VAL A 172 -4.19 -6.68 15.80
N ASP A 173 -4.51 -5.57 16.48
CA ASP A 173 -5.04 -5.58 17.86
C ASP A 173 -6.41 -6.27 17.97
N GLN A 174 -7.21 -6.28 16.89
CA GLN A 174 -8.50 -6.98 16.86
C GLN A 174 -8.38 -8.49 16.57
N LEU A 175 -7.35 -8.89 15.83
CA LEU A 175 -7.20 -10.27 15.34
C LEU A 175 -6.04 -11.03 15.97
N ALA A 176 -5.11 -10.33 16.64
CA ALA A 176 -3.95 -10.93 17.29
C ALA A 176 -4.05 -10.82 18.82
N THR A 177 -3.55 -11.84 19.49
CA THR A 177 -3.40 -11.84 20.94
C THR A 177 -1.99 -11.43 21.30
N ASP A 178 -1.81 -10.43 22.15
CA ASP A 178 -0.50 -10.01 22.65
C ASP A 178 0.02 -11.05 23.67
N LEU A 179 0.87 -11.93 23.18
CA LEU A 179 1.48 -12.97 24.01
C LEU A 179 2.48 -12.40 25.03
N THR A 180 3.05 -11.23 24.77
CA THR A 180 4.00 -10.59 25.69
C THR A 180 3.26 -10.07 26.92
N ALA A 181 2.11 -9.41 26.71
CA ALA A 181 1.26 -8.95 27.79
C ALA A 181 0.71 -10.14 28.63
N LEU A 182 0.30 -11.23 27.96
CA LEU A 182 -0.12 -12.44 28.66
C LEU A 182 1.00 -13.10 29.47
N ALA A 183 2.25 -13.02 28.99
CA ALA A 183 3.39 -13.53 29.73
C ALA A 183 3.69 -12.67 30.98
N GLU A 184 3.62 -11.35 30.88
CA GLU A 184 3.76 -10.45 32.03
C GLU A 184 2.67 -10.67 33.08
N GLU A 185 1.44 -10.94 32.63
CA GLU A 185 0.30 -11.28 33.50
C GLU A 185 0.33 -12.73 34.03
N LYS A 186 1.37 -13.52 33.67
CA LYS A 186 1.51 -14.94 34.05
C LYS A 186 0.32 -15.82 33.64
N LYS A 187 -0.35 -15.45 32.54
CA LYS A 187 -1.51 -16.20 32.01
C LYS A 187 -1.14 -17.26 30.98
N LEU A 188 0.14 -17.40 30.65
CA LEU A 188 0.62 -18.45 29.74
C LEU A 188 0.86 -19.76 30.49
N ASP A 189 0.54 -20.88 29.82
CA ASP A 189 0.79 -22.20 30.35
C ASP A 189 2.30 -22.44 30.50
N PRO A 190 2.76 -23.12 31.59
CA PRO A 190 4.16 -23.42 31.78
C PRO A 190 4.66 -24.42 30.73
N VAL A 191 5.84 -24.16 30.17
CA VAL A 191 6.49 -25.05 29.21
C VAL A 191 7.33 -26.08 29.98
N ILE A 192 7.04 -27.35 29.77
CA ILE A 192 7.75 -28.46 30.44
C ILE A 192 8.57 -29.25 29.41
N GLY A 193 9.84 -29.48 29.70
CA GLY A 193 10.66 -30.45 28.98
C GLY A 193 11.22 -30.03 27.63
N ARG A 194 11.19 -28.74 27.25
CA ARG A 194 11.70 -28.24 25.94
C ARG A 194 12.75 -27.12 26.10
N GLN A 195 13.63 -27.25 27.06
CA GLN A 195 14.60 -26.21 27.39
C GLN A 195 15.55 -25.91 26.23
N THR A 196 16.02 -26.92 25.53
CA THR A 196 16.96 -26.78 24.40
C THR A 196 16.36 -26.02 23.22
N GLU A 197 15.10 -26.31 22.89
CA GLU A 197 14.36 -25.64 21.84
C GLU A 197 14.09 -24.16 22.19
N ILE A 198 13.74 -23.90 23.45
CA ILE A 198 13.53 -22.53 23.96
C ILE A 198 14.80 -21.71 23.85
N GLU A 199 15.94 -22.23 24.31
CA GLU A 199 17.24 -21.55 24.20
C GLU A 199 17.60 -21.27 22.75
N ARG A 200 17.33 -22.22 21.84
CA ARG A 200 17.56 -22.04 20.41
C ARG A 200 16.69 -20.94 19.81
N VAL A 201 15.40 -20.90 20.16
CA VAL A 201 14.47 -19.84 19.73
C VAL A 201 14.93 -18.47 20.23
N ILE A 202 15.33 -18.37 21.52
CA ILE A 202 15.84 -17.12 22.09
C ILE A 202 17.11 -16.66 21.35
N GLN A 203 18.04 -17.56 21.05
CA GLN A 203 19.26 -17.25 20.29
C GLN A 203 18.95 -16.75 18.87
N VAL A 204 17.92 -17.28 18.22
CA VAL A 204 17.50 -16.84 16.88
C VAL A 204 16.82 -15.47 16.96
N LEU A 205 15.94 -15.24 17.92
CA LEU A 205 15.25 -13.97 18.13
C LEU A 205 16.22 -12.83 18.49
N ALA A 206 17.31 -13.13 19.20
CA ALA A 206 18.33 -12.14 19.57
C ALA A 206 19.24 -11.69 18.41
N ARG A 207 19.13 -12.29 17.22
CA ARG A 207 19.94 -11.89 16.06
C ARG A 207 19.45 -10.57 15.48
N ARG A 208 20.39 -9.75 14.97
CA ARG A 208 20.06 -8.48 14.27
C ARG A 208 19.37 -8.71 12.93
N THR A 209 19.62 -9.83 12.26
CA THR A 209 19.07 -10.21 10.96
C THR A 209 18.68 -11.68 10.98
N LYS A 210 17.70 -12.08 10.17
CA LYS A 210 17.20 -13.47 10.11
C LYS A 210 16.73 -13.98 11.47
N ASN A 211 15.96 -13.18 12.18
CA ASN A 211 15.45 -13.43 13.54
C ASN A 211 14.08 -14.12 13.60
N ASN A 212 13.65 -14.73 12.50
CA ASN A 212 12.38 -15.46 12.44
C ASN A 212 12.64 -16.95 12.69
N PRO A 213 12.38 -17.50 13.91
CA PRO A 213 12.49 -18.92 14.18
C PRO A 213 11.33 -19.68 13.54
N ALA A 214 11.61 -20.83 12.94
CA ALA A 214 10.61 -21.77 12.47
C ALA A 214 10.73 -23.06 13.26
N LEU A 215 9.63 -23.51 13.86
CA LEU A 215 9.53 -24.80 14.53
C LEU A 215 9.01 -25.82 13.52
N ILE A 216 9.82 -26.83 13.22
CA ILE A 216 9.51 -27.91 12.29
C ILE A 216 9.43 -29.21 13.08
N GLY A 217 8.35 -29.95 12.93
CA GLY A 217 8.15 -31.23 13.59
C GLY A 217 7.16 -32.10 12.81
N GLU A 218 7.05 -33.37 13.19
CA GLU A 218 6.05 -34.26 12.64
C GLU A 218 4.63 -33.80 13.02
N PRO A 219 3.60 -34.10 12.20
CA PRO A 219 2.24 -33.61 12.42
C PRO A 219 1.62 -33.95 13.79
N LEU A 220 2.09 -35.02 14.43
CA LEU A 220 1.68 -35.46 15.75
C LEU A 220 2.54 -34.90 16.90
N GLY A 221 3.63 -34.19 16.58
CA GLY A 221 4.55 -33.60 17.55
C GLY A 221 4.26 -32.12 17.87
N CYS A 222 3.25 -31.52 17.28
CA CYS A 222 2.79 -30.19 17.66
C CYS A 222 2.30 -30.24 19.11
N PRO A 223 2.67 -29.28 20.00
CA PRO A 223 2.20 -29.26 21.37
C PRO A 223 0.68 -29.07 21.39
N GLN A 224 -0.03 -30.17 21.39
CA GLN A 224 -1.45 -30.13 21.68
C GLN A 224 -1.61 -29.78 23.16
N ARG A 225 -2.42 -28.78 23.43
CA ARG A 225 -2.98 -28.46 24.73
C ARG A 225 -3.44 -29.77 25.35
N THR A 226 -2.76 -30.25 26.36
CA THR A 226 -3.28 -31.39 27.11
C THR A 226 -4.63 -30.99 27.68
N PRO A 227 -5.73 -31.69 27.34
CA PRO A 227 -7.00 -31.43 28.00
C PRO A 227 -6.81 -31.77 29.48
N ASN A 228 -7.22 -30.86 30.37
CA ASN A 228 -7.25 -30.97 31.81
C ASN A 228 -7.54 -32.44 32.23
N ALA A 229 -6.54 -33.10 32.74
CA ALA A 229 -6.77 -34.29 33.56
C ALA A 229 -7.46 -33.84 34.86
N ARG A 230 -8.79 -33.77 34.83
CA ARG A 230 -9.56 -33.84 36.07
C ARG A 230 -9.30 -35.23 36.64
N GLY A 231 -8.52 -35.29 37.72
CA GLY A 231 -8.40 -36.48 38.52
C GLY A 231 -9.78 -36.88 39.09
N PRO A 232 -10.00 -38.19 39.27
CA PRO A 232 -11.22 -38.68 39.94
C PRO A 232 -11.20 -38.27 41.41
N ALA A 233 -12.39 -38.07 41.94
CA ALA A 233 -12.72 -37.80 43.33
C ALA A 233 -12.30 -38.90 44.27
#